data_6889c940b4472634a45fd311b3dbcb92
#
_entry.id   6889c940b4472634a45fd311b3dbcb92
#
_cell.length_a   1.000
_cell.length_b   1.000
_cell.length_c   1.000
_cell.angle_alpha   90.00
_cell.angle_beta   90.00
_cell.angle_gamma   90.00
#
_symmetry.space_group_name_H-M   'P 1'
#
loop_
_entity.id
_entity.type
_entity.pdbx_description
1 polymer ?
#
loop_
_entity_poly.entity_id
_entity_poly.type
_entity_poly.pdbx_seq_one_letter_code
_entity_poly.pdbx_strand_id
1 'polypeptide(L)'
;MSKTTAALESAVAEIKQLHLAADGRPTARQRRDGDVAFARLLRLLSPRFRHFIRQYGLAMHWDDAEQCCAIAVHRAIEAYDPEKAQFTTFVNWQIRGELQSLRFRVMTDQRPSAQKVSATTVSLHNVTST
;
A
#
# COMPACT_ATOMS: atom_id res chain seq x y z
N MET A 1 21.47 -11.68 -1.47
CA MET A 1 20.06 -11.40 -1.73
C MET A 1 19.25 -12.68 -1.54
N SER A 2 18.16 -12.62 -0.82
CA SER A 2 17.32 -13.79 -0.59
C SER A 2 16.50 -14.10 -1.85
N LYS A 3 15.95 -15.32 -1.89
CA LYS A 3 15.07 -15.70 -2.99
C LYS A 3 13.84 -14.79 -3.06
N THR A 4 13.28 -14.44 -1.89
CA THR A 4 12.12 -13.57 -1.83
C THR A 4 12.45 -12.17 -2.37
N THR A 5 13.58 -11.62 -1.96
CA THR A 5 14.00 -10.32 -2.45
C THR A 5 14.21 -10.34 -3.95
N ALA A 6 14.86 -11.38 -4.47
CA ALA A 6 15.08 -11.52 -5.91
C ALA A 6 13.74 -11.61 -6.66
N ALA A 7 12.79 -12.36 -6.12
CA ALA A 7 11.48 -12.49 -6.75
C ALA A 7 10.74 -11.15 -6.76
N LEU A 8 10.83 -10.38 -5.68
CA LEU A 8 10.21 -9.07 -5.62
C LEU A 8 10.82 -8.11 -6.63
N GLU A 9 12.14 -8.08 -6.72
CA GLU A 9 12.83 -7.20 -7.68
C GLU A 9 12.46 -7.56 -9.11
N SER A 10 12.39 -8.86 -9.40
CA SER A 10 12.02 -9.33 -10.73
C SER A 10 10.56 -8.96 -11.07
N ALA A 11 9.65 -9.12 -10.11
CA ALA A 11 8.24 -8.80 -10.34
C ALA A 11 8.06 -7.30 -10.60
N VAL A 12 8.76 -6.46 -9.87
CA VAL A 12 8.68 -5.02 -10.06
C VAL A 12 9.26 -4.62 -11.42
N ALA A 13 10.37 -5.24 -11.82
CA ALA A 13 10.97 -4.97 -13.12
C ALA A 13 9.99 -5.30 -14.24
N GLU A 14 9.27 -6.40 -14.12
CA GLU A 14 8.25 -6.79 -15.09
C GLU A 14 7.16 -5.73 -15.19
N ILE A 15 6.66 -5.25 -14.06
CA ILE A 15 5.62 -4.23 -14.04
C ILE A 15 6.11 -2.93 -14.69
N LYS A 16 7.34 -2.53 -14.38
CA LYS A 16 7.92 -1.34 -14.99
C LYS A 16 8.04 -1.47 -16.49
N GLN A 17 8.43 -2.65 -16.98
CA GLN A 17 8.50 -2.90 -18.41
C GLN A 17 7.12 -2.81 -19.07
N LEU A 18 6.10 -3.35 -18.42
CA LEU A 18 4.74 -3.25 -18.93
C LEU A 18 4.28 -1.79 -19.02
N HIS A 19 4.62 -0.99 -18.02
CA HIS A 19 4.27 0.44 -18.04
C HIS A 19 4.98 1.17 -19.17
N LEU A 20 6.24 0.87 -19.39
CA LEU A 20 7.00 1.50 -20.48
C LEU A 20 6.42 1.10 -21.85
N ALA A 21 6.09 -0.16 -22.02
CA ALA A 21 5.54 -0.65 -23.28
C ALA A 21 4.19 -0.03 -23.57
N ALA A 22 3.41 0.29 -22.54
CA ALA A 22 2.10 0.89 -22.70
C ALA A 22 2.16 2.37 -23.06
N ASP A 23 3.23 3.04 -22.69
CA ASP A 23 3.47 4.45 -23.00
C ASP A 23 2.25 5.33 -22.67
N GLY A 24 1.69 5.13 -21.49
CA GLY A 24 0.56 5.92 -21.01
C GLY A 24 -0.78 5.56 -21.60
N ARG A 25 -0.83 4.68 -22.62
CA ARG A 25 -2.07 4.27 -23.27
C ARG A 25 -2.12 2.76 -23.41
N PRO A 26 -2.33 2.04 -22.32
CA PRO A 26 -2.32 0.58 -22.37
C PRO A 26 -3.51 0.05 -23.16
N THR A 27 -3.25 -1.01 -23.95
CA THR A 27 -4.31 -1.78 -24.57
C THR A 27 -5.03 -2.60 -23.48
N ALA A 28 -6.18 -3.20 -23.84
CA ALA A 28 -6.89 -4.08 -22.92
C ALA A 28 -6.00 -5.24 -22.44
N ARG A 29 -5.21 -5.79 -23.37
CA ARG A 29 -4.30 -6.88 -23.03
C ARG A 29 -3.20 -6.41 -22.08
N GLN A 30 -2.63 -5.24 -22.34
CA GLN A 30 -1.59 -4.69 -21.48
C GLN A 30 -2.11 -4.40 -20.08
N ARG A 31 -3.34 -3.88 -19.98
CA ARG A 31 -3.96 -3.67 -18.66
C ARG A 31 -4.13 -4.98 -17.93
N ARG A 32 -4.60 -6.02 -18.61
CA ARG A 32 -4.79 -7.34 -18.01
C ARG A 32 -3.46 -7.92 -17.53
N ASP A 33 -2.42 -7.82 -18.37
CA ASP A 33 -1.10 -8.32 -18.00
C ASP A 33 -0.55 -7.56 -16.79
N GLY A 34 -0.78 -6.26 -16.75
CA GLY A 34 -0.37 -5.43 -15.61
C GLY A 34 -1.11 -5.82 -14.34
N ASP A 35 -2.42 -6.07 -14.43
CA ASP A 35 -3.20 -6.49 -13.27
C ASP A 35 -2.73 -7.83 -12.73
N VAL A 36 -2.43 -8.78 -13.62
CA VAL A 36 -1.92 -10.09 -13.23
C VAL A 36 -0.56 -9.95 -12.54
N ALA A 37 0.32 -9.14 -13.12
CA ALA A 37 1.65 -8.93 -12.54
C ALA A 37 1.55 -8.25 -11.17
N PHE A 38 0.67 -7.27 -11.04
CA PHE A 38 0.47 -6.58 -9.77
C PHE A 38 -0.10 -7.52 -8.70
N ALA A 39 -1.08 -8.34 -9.07
CA ALA A 39 -1.65 -9.32 -8.15
C ALA A 39 -0.60 -10.31 -7.68
N ARG A 40 0.31 -10.74 -8.56
CA ARG A 40 1.42 -11.62 -8.17
C ARG A 40 2.35 -10.94 -7.20
N LEU A 41 2.65 -9.66 -7.42
CA LEU A 41 3.48 -8.90 -6.51
C LEU A 41 2.83 -8.81 -5.13
N LEU A 42 1.53 -8.54 -5.07
CA LEU A 42 0.82 -8.48 -3.80
C LEU A 42 0.88 -9.82 -3.06
N ARG A 43 0.77 -10.93 -3.78
CA ARG A 43 0.89 -12.25 -3.15
C ARG A 43 2.29 -12.46 -2.56
N LEU A 44 3.32 -12.04 -3.28
CA LEU A 44 4.68 -12.15 -2.78
C LEU A 44 4.91 -11.31 -1.53
N LEU A 45 4.21 -10.18 -1.42
CA LEU A 45 4.33 -9.28 -0.27
C LEU A 45 3.38 -9.63 0.86
N SER A 46 2.45 -10.56 0.66
CA SER A 46 1.42 -10.88 1.64
C SER A 46 1.98 -11.24 3.03
N PRO A 47 3.03 -12.07 3.17
CA PRO A 47 3.59 -12.32 4.50
C PRO A 47 4.11 -11.05 5.17
N ARG A 48 4.64 -10.13 4.38
CA ARG A 48 5.14 -8.87 4.88
C ARG A 48 4.01 -7.96 5.35
N PHE A 49 2.90 -7.95 4.60
CA PHE A 49 1.71 -7.21 5.02
C PHE A 49 1.23 -7.72 6.38
N ARG A 50 1.10 -9.04 6.52
CA ARG A 50 0.64 -9.63 7.79
C ARG A 50 1.55 -9.23 8.94
N HIS A 51 2.85 -9.28 8.70
CA HIS A 51 3.82 -8.90 9.73
C HIS A 51 3.63 -7.45 10.18
N PHE A 52 3.54 -6.53 9.25
CA PHE A 52 3.42 -5.12 9.60
C PHE A 52 2.05 -4.78 10.17
N ILE A 53 0.98 -5.38 9.66
CA ILE A 53 -0.36 -5.14 10.20
C ILE A 53 -0.42 -5.54 11.67
N ARG A 54 0.17 -6.67 12.01
CA ARG A 54 0.23 -7.12 13.41
C ARG A 54 1.15 -6.24 14.24
N GLN A 55 2.29 -5.87 13.68
CA GLN A 55 3.25 -5.01 14.38
C GLN A 55 2.63 -3.67 14.75
N TYR A 56 1.79 -3.12 13.88
CA TYR A 56 1.15 -1.83 14.14
C TYR A 56 -0.16 -1.96 14.91
N GLY A 57 -0.53 -3.18 15.32
CA GLY A 57 -1.74 -3.38 16.13
C GLY A 57 -3.02 -3.16 15.37
N LEU A 58 -3.03 -3.45 14.08
CA LEU A 58 -4.18 -3.16 13.22
C LEU A 58 -4.97 -4.41 12.82
N ALA A 59 -4.81 -5.51 13.58
CA ALA A 59 -5.48 -6.76 13.25
C ALA A 59 -7.01 -6.62 13.25
N MET A 60 -7.55 -5.75 14.10
CA MET A 60 -9.00 -5.52 14.14
C MET A 60 -9.52 -4.69 12.96
N HIS A 61 -8.61 -4.10 12.20
CA HIS A 61 -8.94 -3.31 11.02
C HIS A 61 -8.27 -3.89 9.80
N TRP A 62 -8.32 -5.22 9.69
CA TRP A 62 -7.55 -5.96 8.70
C TRP A 62 -7.82 -5.52 7.27
N ASP A 63 -9.10 -5.39 6.90
CA ASP A 63 -9.44 -5.04 5.52
C ASP A 63 -8.91 -3.66 5.15
N ASP A 64 -9.06 -2.69 6.04
CA ASP A 64 -8.54 -1.34 5.81
C ASP A 64 -7.02 -1.36 5.75
N ALA A 65 -6.38 -2.15 6.60
CA ALA A 65 -4.93 -2.26 6.63
C ALA A 65 -4.39 -2.90 5.35
N GLU A 66 -5.07 -3.93 4.84
CA GLU A 66 -4.67 -4.54 3.58
C GLU A 66 -4.81 -3.57 2.42
N GLN A 67 -5.87 -2.78 2.39
CA GLN A 67 -6.02 -1.75 1.38
C GLN A 67 -4.89 -0.73 1.45
N CYS A 68 -4.53 -0.31 2.65
CA CYS A 68 -3.41 0.61 2.84
C CYS A 68 -2.10 0.02 2.31
N CYS A 69 -1.89 -1.27 2.55
CA CYS A 69 -0.71 -1.96 2.03
C CYS A 69 -0.70 -1.99 0.50
N ALA A 70 -1.84 -2.27 -0.12
CA ALA A 70 -1.94 -2.28 -1.58
C ALA A 70 -1.67 -0.90 -2.17
N ILE A 71 -2.20 0.15 -1.53
CA ILE A 71 -1.93 1.53 -1.94
C ILE A 71 -0.44 1.84 -1.82
N ALA A 72 0.18 1.40 -0.73
CA ALA A 72 1.61 1.61 -0.50
C ALA A 72 2.44 0.96 -1.61
N VAL A 73 2.06 -0.25 -2.02
CA VAL A 73 2.78 -0.95 -3.09
C VAL A 73 2.63 -0.19 -4.41
N HIS A 74 1.42 0.27 -4.71
CA HIS A 74 1.18 1.03 -5.94
C HIS A 74 2.03 2.29 -5.97
N ARG A 75 2.05 3.05 -4.88
CA ARG A 75 2.87 4.25 -4.76
C ARG A 75 4.37 3.94 -4.87
N ALA A 76 4.78 2.83 -4.27
CA ALA A 76 6.18 2.42 -4.31
C ALA A 76 6.61 2.11 -5.75
N ILE A 77 5.75 1.44 -6.52
CA ILE A 77 6.07 1.13 -7.91
C ILE A 77 6.25 2.42 -8.72
N GLU A 78 5.36 3.37 -8.52
CA GLU A 78 5.41 4.63 -9.26
C GLU A 78 6.66 5.44 -8.96
N ALA A 79 7.07 5.44 -7.71
CA ALA A 79 8.20 6.27 -7.27
C ALA A 79 9.52 5.53 -7.26
N TYR A 80 9.52 4.25 -7.55
CA TYR A 80 10.72 3.42 -7.45
C TYR A 80 11.78 3.79 -8.46
N ASP A 81 12.99 3.93 -7.97
CA ASP A 81 14.18 4.18 -8.78
C ASP A 81 15.22 3.12 -8.42
N PRO A 82 15.50 2.15 -9.31
CA PRO A 82 16.43 1.08 -8.98
C PRO A 82 17.85 1.55 -8.72
N GLU A 83 18.20 2.76 -9.15
CA GLU A 83 19.53 3.29 -8.90
C GLU A 83 19.70 3.83 -7.48
N LYS A 84 18.60 4.11 -6.79
CA LYS A 84 18.66 4.69 -5.45
C LYS A 84 18.55 3.66 -4.35
N ALA A 85 17.74 2.63 -4.53
CA ALA A 85 17.52 1.63 -3.50
C ALA A 85 16.90 0.38 -4.08
N GLN A 86 16.94 -0.70 -3.31
CA GLN A 86 16.19 -1.90 -3.65
C GLN A 86 14.71 -1.65 -3.42
N PHE A 87 13.88 -2.26 -4.25
CA PHE A 87 12.43 -2.13 -4.11
C PHE A 87 11.96 -2.61 -2.74
N THR A 88 12.52 -3.72 -2.24
CA THR A 88 12.15 -4.27 -0.95
C THR A 88 12.27 -3.24 0.15
N THR A 89 13.37 -2.50 0.19
CA THR A 89 13.57 -1.45 1.18
C THR A 89 12.56 -0.33 1.01
N PHE A 90 12.36 0.09 -0.22
CA PHE A 90 11.48 1.21 -0.52
C PHE A 90 10.02 0.89 -0.22
N VAL A 91 9.56 -0.32 -0.60
CA VAL A 91 8.17 -0.70 -0.35
C VAL A 91 7.90 -0.87 1.15
N ASN A 92 8.88 -1.33 1.92
CA ASN A 92 8.72 -1.40 3.37
C ASN A 92 8.45 -0.04 3.97
N TRP A 93 9.17 0.96 3.52
CA TRP A 93 8.96 2.34 3.95
C TRP A 93 7.54 2.81 3.66
N GLN A 94 7.07 2.55 2.43
CA GLN A 94 5.73 2.96 2.03
C GLN A 94 4.66 2.26 2.86
N ILE A 95 4.80 0.95 3.06
CA ILE A 95 3.84 0.17 3.86
C ILE A 95 3.78 0.72 5.28
N ARG A 96 4.92 0.93 5.90
CA ARG A 96 4.95 1.43 7.27
C ARG A 96 4.32 2.80 7.39
N GLY A 97 4.58 3.67 6.42
CA GLY A 97 3.98 4.99 6.41
C GLY A 97 2.47 4.96 6.30
N GLU A 98 1.94 4.13 5.40
CA GLU A 98 0.50 4.01 5.24
C GLU A 98 -0.18 3.40 6.47
N LEU A 99 0.44 2.38 7.06
CA LEU A 99 -0.14 1.76 8.25
C LEU A 99 -0.06 2.67 9.46
N GLN A 100 1.00 3.46 9.58
CA GLN A 100 1.10 4.42 10.66
C GLN A 100 0.01 5.49 10.55
N SER A 101 -0.27 5.94 9.33
CA SER A 101 -1.36 6.89 9.11
C SER A 101 -2.72 6.28 9.46
N LEU A 102 -2.95 5.03 9.06
CA LEU A 102 -4.18 4.35 9.41
C LEU A 102 -4.32 4.19 10.92
N ARG A 103 -3.24 3.78 11.58
CA ARG A 103 -3.26 3.62 13.03
C ARG A 103 -3.61 4.93 13.73
N PHE A 104 -3.06 6.02 13.26
CA PHE A 104 -3.36 7.33 13.83
C PHE A 104 -4.85 7.66 13.66
N ARG A 105 -5.40 7.44 12.47
CA ARG A 105 -6.83 7.72 12.23
C ARG A 105 -7.73 6.86 13.12
N VAL A 106 -7.42 5.57 13.22
CA VAL A 106 -8.20 4.65 14.05
C VAL A 106 -8.16 5.05 15.51
N MET A 107 -6.98 5.38 16.02
CA MET A 107 -6.85 5.77 17.42
C MET A 107 -7.54 7.10 17.71
N THR A 108 -7.46 8.03 16.78
CA THR A 108 -8.14 9.32 16.93
C THR A 108 -9.65 9.13 16.95
N ASP A 109 -10.17 8.31 16.06
CA ASP A 109 -11.62 8.06 15.98
C ASP A 109 -12.17 7.36 17.21
N GLN A 110 -11.31 6.60 17.91
CA GLN A 110 -11.74 5.86 19.10
C GLN A 110 -11.70 6.67 20.39
N ARG A 111 -11.17 7.88 20.35
CA ARG A 111 -11.14 8.74 21.53
C ARG A 111 -12.55 9.21 21.85
N PRO A 112 -13.02 9.04 23.09
CA PRO A 112 -14.38 9.48 23.44
C PRO A 112 -14.63 10.95 23.16
N SER A 113 -13.70 11.84 23.49
CA SER A 113 -13.87 13.26 23.24
C SER A 113 -13.91 13.57 21.75
N ALA A 114 -13.07 12.95 20.96
CA ALA A 114 -13.07 13.14 19.53
C ALA A 114 -14.35 12.64 18.89
N GLN A 115 -14.87 11.51 19.37
CA GLN A 115 -16.12 10.95 18.89
C GLN A 115 -17.28 11.89 19.18
N LYS A 116 -17.33 12.45 20.36
CA LYS A 116 -18.38 13.40 20.73
C LYS A 116 -18.35 14.62 19.83
N VAL A 117 -17.19 15.16 19.60
CA VAL A 117 -17.04 16.32 18.73
C VAL A 117 -17.49 15.99 17.32
N SER A 118 -17.07 14.87 16.79
CA SER A 118 -17.48 14.45 15.46
C SER A 118 -18.99 14.29 15.35
N ALA A 119 -19.60 13.69 16.36
CA ALA A 119 -21.03 13.47 16.34
C ALA A 119 -21.80 14.78 16.36
N THR A 120 -21.26 15.80 17.00
CA THR A 120 -21.97 17.06 17.10
C THR A 120 -21.75 17.98 15.93
N THR A 121 -20.62 17.90 15.33
CA THR A 121 -20.34 18.84 14.30
C THR A 121 -20.48 18.33 12.93
N VAL A 122 -20.39 17.39 12.70
CA VAL A 122 -20.17 16.88 11.64
C VAL A 122 -20.51 16.71 10.90
N SER A 123 -20.73 16.71 11.14
CA SER A 123 -20.20 16.21 10.68
C SER A 123 -19.71 16.82 9.72
N LEU A 124 -19.35 17.57 9.72
CA LEU A 124 -18.70 18.15 8.98
C LEU A 124 -17.52 17.96 8.78
N HIS A 125 -16.97 17.66 9.31
CA HIS A 125 -15.74 17.48 9.08
C HIS A 125 -15.31 16.40 8.76
N ASN A 126 -15.90 15.80 9.03
CA ASN A 126 -15.43 14.87 8.71
C ASN A 126 -15.43 14.80 7.70
N VAL A 127 -16.01 15.47 7.65
CA VAL A 127 -15.81 15.50 6.93
C VAL A 127 -14.94 16.00 6.49
N THR A 128 -14.79 16.47 6.68
CA THR A 128 -13.85 16.79 6.37
C THR A 128 -12.94 16.21 6.53
N SER A 129 -13.02 16.03 7.03
CA SER A 129 -12.00 15.58 7.29
C SER A 129 -11.67 14.64 7.01
N THR A 130 -12.17 14.35 6.82
CA THR A 130 -11.62 13.44 6.71
C THR A 130 -11.13 12.89 5.98
#